data_fa332757efad53528f82a462919125d4
#
_entry.id   fa332757efad53528f82a462919125d4
#
_cell.length_a   1.000
_cell.length_b   1.000
_cell.length_c   1.000
_cell.angle_alpha   90.00
_cell.angle_beta   90.00
_cell.angle_gamma   90.00
#
_symmetry.space_group_name_H-M   'P 1'
#
loop_
_entity.id
_entity.type
_entity.pdbx_description
1 polymer ?
#
loop_
_entity_poly.entity_id
_entity_poly.type
_entity_poly.pdbx_seq_one_letter_code
_entity_poly.pdbx_strand_id
1 'polypeptide(L)'
;GVVIGFLIAVVRSNHDKTGHMKILNFICNIYLTVIRGTPTMVQLLIIYYVIFSSVHIDKLIVAILAFGINSGAYVAEIFRSGIMSIDNGQFEAARSLGLSYKTTMISVILPQAFKNVLPALANEFIVLLKETSISGYIGLNDLTRGGDIIRSITYDPMLPLIGVAIIYL
;
A
#
# COMPACT_ATOMS: atom_id res chain seq x y z
N GLY A 1 2.25 -5.85 1.50
CA GLY A 1 2.14 -4.61 0.70
C GLY A 1 3.36 -4.36 -0.17
N VAL A 2 4.56 -4.20 0.42
CA VAL A 2 5.78 -3.74 -0.30
C VAL A 2 6.15 -4.63 -1.48
N VAL A 3 6.18 -5.95 -1.31
CA VAL A 3 6.52 -6.89 -2.39
C VAL A 3 5.53 -6.80 -3.55
N ILE A 4 4.23 -6.82 -3.25
CA ILE A 4 3.15 -6.69 -4.25
C ILE A 4 3.29 -5.36 -4.99
N GLY A 5 3.43 -4.27 -4.23
CA GLY A 5 3.57 -2.93 -4.80
C GLY A 5 4.78 -2.78 -5.71
N PHE A 6 5.93 -3.31 -5.29
CA PHE A 6 7.15 -3.28 -6.12
C PHE A 6 6.97 -4.05 -7.44
N LEU A 7 6.41 -5.26 -7.40
CA LEU A 7 6.17 -6.06 -8.61
C LEU A 7 5.23 -5.34 -9.59
N ILE A 8 4.15 -4.75 -9.10
CA ILE A 8 3.21 -3.97 -9.91
C ILE A 8 3.89 -2.74 -10.52
N ALA A 9 4.69 -2.02 -9.73
CA ALA A 9 5.44 -0.85 -10.20
C ALA A 9 6.41 -1.20 -11.32
N VAL A 10 7.12 -2.34 -11.22
CA VAL A 10 8.03 -2.82 -12.26
C VAL A 10 7.27 -3.14 -13.55
N VAL A 11 6.13 -3.84 -13.47
CA VAL A 11 5.30 -4.17 -14.63
C VAL A 11 4.83 -2.89 -15.33
N ARG A 12 4.28 -1.94 -14.58
CA ARG A 12 3.75 -0.68 -15.12
C ARG A 12 4.85 0.21 -15.69
N SER A 13 5.95 0.37 -14.98
CA SER A 13 7.10 1.17 -15.46
C SER A 13 7.72 0.57 -16.72
N ASN A 14 7.78 -0.76 -16.84
CA ASN A 14 8.25 -1.41 -18.05
C ASN A 14 7.27 -1.20 -19.23
N HIS A 15 5.97 -1.31 -18.97
CA HIS A 15 4.95 -1.01 -19.99
C HIS A 15 5.04 0.44 -20.48
N ASP A 16 5.14 1.41 -19.56
CA ASP A 16 5.20 2.84 -19.89
C ASP A 16 6.42 3.19 -20.76
N LYS A 17 7.53 2.46 -20.59
CA LYS A 17 8.78 2.72 -21.32
C LYS A 17 8.95 1.90 -22.60
N THR A 18 8.39 0.69 -22.66
CA THR A 18 8.66 -0.26 -23.77
C THR A 18 7.42 -0.66 -24.57
N GLY A 19 6.21 -0.35 -24.06
CA GLY A 19 4.95 -0.79 -24.62
C GLY A 19 4.68 -2.30 -24.50
N HIS A 20 5.55 -3.04 -23.80
CA HIS A 20 5.41 -4.48 -23.59
C HIS A 20 4.50 -4.78 -22.40
N MET A 21 4.08 -6.05 -22.24
CA MET A 21 3.26 -6.53 -21.11
C MET A 21 1.88 -5.86 -20.98
N LYS A 22 1.20 -5.56 -22.11
CA LYS A 22 -0.10 -4.87 -22.14
C LYS A 22 -1.16 -5.53 -21.27
N ILE A 23 -1.29 -6.87 -21.37
CA ILE A 23 -2.29 -7.63 -20.60
C ILE A 23 -2.00 -7.53 -19.10
N LEU A 24 -0.75 -7.71 -18.69
CA LEU A 24 -0.36 -7.64 -17.28
C LEU A 24 -0.54 -6.23 -16.73
N ASN A 25 -0.20 -5.20 -17.51
CA ASN A 25 -0.45 -3.81 -17.15
C ASN A 25 -1.95 -3.51 -17.01
N PHE A 26 -2.80 -4.08 -17.87
CA PHE A 26 -4.25 -3.94 -17.77
C PHE A 26 -4.78 -4.54 -16.46
N ILE A 27 -4.34 -5.75 -16.09
CA ILE A 27 -4.69 -6.39 -14.80
C ILE A 27 -4.23 -5.54 -13.62
N CYS A 28 -2.99 -5.04 -13.65
CA CYS A 28 -2.48 -4.13 -12.63
C CYS A 28 -3.32 -2.86 -12.49
N ASN A 29 -3.75 -2.28 -13.61
CA ASN A 29 -4.60 -1.08 -13.60
C ASN A 29 -5.98 -1.35 -12.99
N ILE A 30 -6.61 -2.49 -13.30
CA ILE A 30 -7.87 -2.90 -12.67
C ILE A 30 -7.68 -2.99 -11.15
N TYR A 31 -6.65 -3.72 -10.72
CA TYR A 31 -6.34 -3.84 -9.29
C TYR A 31 -6.17 -2.48 -8.62
N LEU A 32 -5.36 -1.60 -9.19
CA LEU A 32 -5.12 -0.26 -8.62
C LEU A 32 -6.39 0.59 -8.59
N THR A 33 -7.20 0.53 -9.65
CA THR A 33 -8.46 1.28 -9.74
C THR A 33 -9.46 0.81 -8.69
N VAL A 34 -9.62 -0.50 -8.53
CA VAL A 34 -10.56 -1.07 -7.55
C VAL A 34 -10.09 -0.79 -6.13
N ILE A 35 -8.83 -1.10 -5.82
CA ILE A 35 -8.33 -1.00 -4.45
C ILE A 35 -8.22 0.46 -3.99
N ARG A 36 -7.75 1.37 -4.84
CA ARG A 36 -7.63 2.79 -4.48
C ARG A 36 -8.94 3.57 -4.63
N GLY A 37 -9.89 3.03 -5.37
CA GLY A 37 -11.21 3.63 -5.59
C GLY A 37 -12.28 3.21 -4.57
N THR A 38 -11.97 2.26 -3.67
CA THR A 38 -12.92 1.78 -2.66
C THR A 38 -12.37 1.98 -1.24
N PRO A 39 -13.24 2.24 -0.23
CA PRO A 39 -12.80 2.43 1.14
C PRO A 39 -12.16 1.17 1.74
N THR A 40 -11.03 1.33 2.43
CA THR A 40 -10.28 0.23 3.09
C THR A 40 -11.16 -0.61 4.02
N MET A 41 -12.06 0.04 4.78
CA MET A 41 -13.01 -0.63 5.65
C MET A 41 -13.93 -1.59 4.88
N VAL A 42 -14.48 -1.15 3.75
CA VAL A 42 -15.37 -1.97 2.91
C VAL A 42 -14.61 -3.17 2.35
N GLN A 43 -13.36 -2.98 1.91
CA GLN A 43 -12.49 -4.06 1.46
C GLN A 43 -12.25 -5.10 2.56
N LEU A 44 -11.92 -4.66 3.78
CA LEU A 44 -11.74 -5.53 4.93
C LEU A 44 -12.98 -6.38 5.21
N LEU A 45 -14.18 -5.75 5.20
CA LEU A 45 -15.45 -6.44 5.45
C LEU A 45 -15.78 -7.44 4.34
N ILE A 46 -15.56 -7.09 3.07
CA ILE A 46 -15.77 -8.00 1.93
C ILE A 46 -14.82 -9.20 2.04
N ILE A 47 -13.54 -8.96 2.31
CA ILE A 47 -12.55 -10.03 2.42
C ILE A 47 -12.93 -10.96 3.58
N TYR A 48 -13.32 -10.43 4.73
CA TYR A 48 -13.64 -11.24 5.89
C TYR A 48 -15.00 -11.97 5.78
N TYR A 49 -16.08 -11.23 5.46
CA TYR A 49 -17.44 -11.78 5.50
C TYR A 49 -17.91 -12.44 4.19
N VAL A 50 -17.25 -12.16 3.06
CA VAL A 50 -17.65 -12.74 1.77
C VAL A 50 -16.60 -13.74 1.29
N ILE A 51 -15.32 -13.34 1.16
CA ILE A 51 -14.30 -14.21 0.57
C ILE A 51 -13.93 -15.35 1.54
N PHE A 52 -13.71 -15.03 2.82
CA PHE A 52 -13.32 -16.01 3.83
C PHE A 52 -14.48 -16.51 4.72
N SER A 53 -15.74 -16.23 4.37
CA SER A 53 -16.91 -16.62 5.15
C SER A 53 -17.02 -18.12 5.44
N SER A 54 -16.62 -18.95 4.48
CA SER A 54 -16.71 -20.42 4.55
C SER A 54 -15.42 -21.10 5.03
N VAL A 55 -14.39 -20.34 5.32
CA VAL A 55 -13.07 -20.87 5.68
C VAL A 55 -12.72 -20.46 7.11
N HIS A 56 -12.39 -21.44 7.96
CA HIS A 56 -11.95 -21.17 9.33
C HIS A 56 -10.49 -20.68 9.33
N ILE A 57 -10.30 -19.41 9.04
CA ILE A 57 -8.99 -18.73 9.09
C ILE A 57 -8.99 -17.75 10.26
N ASP A 58 -7.84 -17.62 10.92
CA ASP A 58 -7.66 -16.63 11.97
C ASP A 58 -7.90 -15.21 11.43
N LYS A 59 -8.67 -14.42 12.17
CA LYS A 59 -9.02 -13.03 11.82
C LYS A 59 -7.80 -12.17 11.58
N LEU A 60 -6.72 -12.42 12.31
CA LEU A 60 -5.46 -11.69 12.15
C LEU A 60 -4.86 -11.94 10.76
N ILE A 61 -4.90 -13.17 10.27
CA ILE A 61 -4.40 -13.49 8.92
C ILE A 61 -5.23 -12.79 7.86
N VAL A 62 -6.57 -12.78 8.02
CA VAL A 62 -7.46 -12.07 7.11
C VAL A 62 -7.17 -10.57 7.10
N ALA A 63 -6.95 -9.97 8.27
CA ALA A 63 -6.57 -8.56 8.39
C ALA A 63 -5.22 -8.27 7.69
N ILE A 64 -4.20 -9.11 7.92
CA ILE A 64 -2.89 -8.99 7.27
C ILE A 64 -3.03 -9.05 5.74
N LEU A 65 -3.85 -9.96 5.22
CA LEU A 65 -4.10 -10.05 3.78
C LEU A 65 -4.83 -8.81 3.25
N ALA A 66 -5.89 -8.37 3.92
CA ALA A 66 -6.68 -7.21 3.51
C ALA A 66 -5.84 -5.93 3.48
N PHE A 67 -5.17 -5.61 4.57
CA PHE A 67 -4.28 -4.45 4.65
C PHE A 67 -3.05 -4.59 3.74
N GLY A 68 -2.53 -5.81 3.57
CA GLY A 68 -1.42 -6.08 2.67
C GLY A 68 -1.78 -5.86 1.19
N ILE A 69 -2.98 -6.25 0.77
CA ILE A 69 -3.51 -5.99 -0.56
C ILE A 69 -3.75 -4.49 -0.74
N ASN A 70 -4.38 -3.83 0.23
CA ASN A 70 -4.65 -2.39 0.16
C ASN A 70 -3.34 -1.59 0.05
N SER A 71 -2.43 -1.75 1.01
CA SER A 71 -1.12 -1.07 1.00
C SER A 71 -0.30 -1.38 -0.25
N GLY A 72 -0.42 -2.59 -0.81
CA GLY A 72 0.25 -2.95 -2.06
C GLY A 72 -0.10 -2.03 -3.23
N ALA A 73 -1.33 -1.53 -3.29
CA ALA A 73 -1.76 -0.61 -4.34
C ALA A 73 -1.15 0.80 -4.16
N TYR A 74 -1.06 1.29 -2.93
CA TYR A 74 -0.41 2.59 -2.64
C TYR A 74 1.10 2.51 -2.85
N VAL A 75 1.75 1.46 -2.36
CA VAL A 75 3.18 1.22 -2.55
C VAL A 75 3.53 1.10 -4.02
N ALA A 76 2.69 0.47 -4.85
CA ALA A 76 2.90 0.40 -6.30
C ALA A 76 2.99 1.79 -6.94
N GLU A 77 2.12 2.70 -6.55
CA GLU A 77 2.13 4.06 -7.07
C GLU A 77 3.31 4.88 -6.52
N ILE A 78 3.69 4.66 -5.25
CA ILE A 78 4.88 5.27 -4.65
C ILE A 78 6.14 4.88 -5.44
N PHE A 79 6.34 3.60 -5.71
CA PHE A 79 7.49 3.15 -6.50
C PHE A 79 7.44 3.67 -7.94
N ARG A 80 6.26 3.63 -8.58
CA ARG A 80 6.10 4.15 -9.94
C ARG A 80 6.44 5.64 -10.01
N SER A 81 5.89 6.44 -9.12
CA SER A 81 6.17 7.89 -9.07
C SER A 81 7.65 8.18 -8.76
N GLY A 82 8.28 7.39 -7.89
CA GLY A 82 9.70 7.51 -7.61
C GLY A 82 10.58 7.22 -8.83
N ILE A 83 10.25 6.22 -9.64
CA ILE A 83 10.96 5.93 -10.90
C ILE A 83 10.74 7.06 -11.93
N MET A 84 9.51 7.56 -12.01
CA MET A 84 9.15 8.63 -12.94
C MET A 84 9.69 10.02 -12.53
N SER A 85 10.06 10.20 -11.28
CA SER A 85 10.65 11.45 -10.77
C SER A 85 12.11 11.66 -11.18
N ILE A 86 12.76 10.63 -11.73
CA ILE A 86 14.15 10.73 -12.19
C ILE A 86 14.15 11.41 -13.55
N ASP A 87 14.99 12.45 -13.67
CA ASP A 87 15.15 13.19 -14.91
C ASP A 87 15.53 12.29 -16.09
N ASN A 88 14.84 12.45 -17.22
CA ASN A 88 15.10 11.66 -18.42
C ASN A 88 16.54 11.83 -18.94
N GLY A 89 17.16 12.98 -18.71
CA GLY A 89 18.57 13.22 -19.03
C GLY A 89 19.52 12.23 -18.35
N GLN A 90 19.19 11.71 -17.17
CA GLN A 90 19.99 10.66 -16.53
C GLN A 90 19.93 9.36 -17.33
N PHE A 91 18.77 9.04 -17.88
CA PHE A 91 18.60 7.86 -18.72
C PHE A 91 19.32 8.04 -20.06
N GLU A 92 19.18 9.20 -20.70
CA GLU A 92 19.80 9.54 -21.98
C GLU A 92 21.33 9.57 -21.87
N ALA A 93 21.87 10.20 -20.83
CA ALA A 93 23.31 10.25 -20.57
C ALA A 93 23.92 8.84 -20.37
N ALA A 94 23.25 7.99 -19.57
CA ALA A 94 23.70 6.63 -19.37
C ALA A 94 23.69 5.81 -20.68
N ARG A 95 22.66 6.01 -21.54
CA ARG A 95 22.58 5.37 -22.85
C ARG A 95 23.63 5.88 -23.82
N SER A 96 23.95 7.15 -23.77
CA SER A 96 25.02 7.78 -24.59
C SER A 96 26.41 7.25 -24.22
N LEU A 97 26.62 6.85 -22.96
CA LEU A 97 27.82 6.15 -22.50
C LEU A 97 27.85 4.65 -22.89
N GLY A 98 26.88 4.17 -23.69
CA GLY A 98 26.82 2.79 -24.18
C GLY A 98 26.23 1.78 -23.19
N LEU A 99 25.69 2.24 -22.05
CA LEU A 99 25.07 1.31 -21.08
C LEU A 99 23.81 0.68 -21.68
N SER A 100 23.62 -0.62 -21.43
CA SER A 100 22.40 -1.31 -21.80
C SER A 100 21.21 -0.76 -21.00
N TYR A 101 19.98 -0.92 -21.49
CA TYR A 101 18.76 -0.53 -20.76
C TYR A 101 18.75 -1.10 -19.34
N LYS A 102 19.04 -2.41 -19.21
CA LYS A 102 19.07 -3.11 -17.91
C LYS A 102 20.10 -2.50 -16.97
N THR A 103 21.31 -2.25 -17.46
CA THR A 103 22.39 -1.64 -16.66
C THR A 103 22.03 -0.21 -16.25
N THR A 104 21.48 0.60 -17.16
CA THR A 104 21.00 1.95 -16.87
C THR A 104 19.95 1.93 -15.76
N MET A 105 18.95 1.05 -15.86
CA MET A 105 17.92 0.93 -14.83
C MET A 105 18.48 0.53 -13.48
N ILE A 106 19.30 -0.53 -13.42
CA ILE A 106 19.77 -1.08 -12.15
C ILE A 106 20.83 -0.18 -11.50
N SER A 107 21.77 0.36 -12.28
CA SER A 107 22.94 1.06 -11.73
C SER A 107 22.76 2.57 -11.62
N VAL A 108 21.83 3.17 -12.39
CA VAL A 108 21.65 4.63 -12.42
C VAL A 108 20.28 5.04 -11.90
N ILE A 109 19.20 4.51 -12.46
CA ILE A 109 17.84 4.97 -12.18
C ILE A 109 17.32 4.45 -10.84
N LEU A 110 17.34 3.12 -10.63
CA LEU A 110 16.77 2.51 -9.42
C LEU A 110 17.42 3.00 -8.12
N PRO A 111 18.75 3.20 -8.00
CA PRO A 111 19.33 3.71 -6.76
C PRO A 111 18.87 5.13 -6.42
N GLN A 112 18.68 5.99 -7.44
CA GLN A 112 18.17 7.35 -7.26
C GLN A 112 16.67 7.31 -6.92
N ALA A 113 15.87 6.53 -7.67
CA ALA A 113 14.45 6.36 -7.43
C ALA A 113 14.18 5.84 -6.01
N PHE A 114 14.98 4.90 -5.51
CA PHE A 114 14.83 4.35 -4.17
C PHE A 114 14.98 5.42 -3.08
N LYS A 115 15.95 6.33 -3.22
CA LYS A 115 16.11 7.46 -2.29
C LYS A 115 14.88 8.37 -2.26
N ASN A 116 14.28 8.63 -3.44
CA ASN A 116 13.08 9.45 -3.56
C ASN A 116 11.83 8.76 -2.98
N VAL A 117 11.78 7.44 -3.03
CA VAL A 117 10.66 6.61 -2.56
C VAL A 117 10.65 6.45 -1.03
N LEU A 118 11.82 6.43 -0.38
CA LEU A 118 11.94 6.15 1.06
C LEU A 118 11.05 7.03 1.95
N PRO A 119 11.00 8.37 1.80
CA PRO A 119 10.12 9.20 2.64
C PRO A 119 8.63 8.86 2.44
N ALA A 120 8.23 8.58 1.20
CA ALA A 120 6.85 8.22 0.89
C ALA A 120 6.48 6.85 1.44
N LEU A 121 7.40 5.87 1.42
CA LEU A 121 7.20 4.56 2.06
C LEU A 121 7.11 4.68 3.58
N ALA A 122 7.92 5.54 4.21
CA ALA A 122 7.82 5.79 5.63
C ALA A 122 6.46 6.39 6.00
N ASN A 123 5.97 7.35 5.20
CA ASN A 123 4.63 7.90 5.38
C ASN A 123 3.54 6.85 5.18
N GLU A 124 3.64 6.00 4.17
CA GLU A 124 2.68 4.90 3.94
C GLU A 124 2.63 3.93 5.12
N PHE A 125 3.78 3.64 5.75
CA PHE A 125 3.82 2.82 6.96
C PHE A 125 3.04 3.47 8.11
N ILE A 126 3.20 4.78 8.32
CA ILE A 126 2.45 5.53 9.34
C ILE A 126 0.95 5.52 9.04
N VAL A 127 0.57 5.75 7.78
CA VAL A 127 -0.84 5.69 7.34
C VAL A 127 -1.41 4.31 7.60
N LEU A 128 -0.70 3.24 7.24
CA LEU A 128 -1.14 1.86 7.45
C LEU A 128 -1.36 1.55 8.93
N LEU A 129 -0.50 2.03 9.84
CA LEU A 129 -0.72 1.89 11.28
C LEU A 129 -2.04 2.54 11.73
N LYS A 130 -2.39 3.70 11.19
CA LYS A 130 -3.67 4.36 11.49
C LYS A 130 -4.85 3.61 10.86
N GLU A 131 -4.70 3.08 9.66
CA GLU A 131 -5.74 2.29 8.99
C GLU A 131 -6.06 0.98 9.71
N THR A 132 -5.11 0.37 10.42
CA THR A 132 -5.41 -0.82 11.24
C THR A 132 -6.44 -0.56 12.34
N SER A 133 -6.73 0.71 12.68
CA SER A 133 -7.78 1.11 13.64
C SER A 133 -9.19 0.64 13.28
N ILE A 134 -9.41 0.19 12.04
CA ILE A 134 -10.69 -0.39 11.60
C ILE A 134 -10.78 -1.91 11.82
N SER A 135 -9.72 -2.57 12.30
CA SER A 135 -9.71 -4.03 12.50
C SER A 135 -10.71 -4.50 13.57
N GLY A 136 -11.13 -3.61 14.45
CA GLY A 136 -12.19 -3.85 15.42
C GLY A 136 -13.53 -4.26 14.79
N TYR A 137 -13.83 -3.86 13.54
CA TYR A 137 -15.06 -4.24 12.83
C TYR A 137 -15.14 -5.72 12.46
N ILE A 138 -14.02 -6.42 12.40
CA ILE A 138 -13.99 -7.89 12.25
C ILE A 138 -13.75 -8.61 13.58
N GLY A 139 -13.81 -7.87 14.69
CA GLY A 139 -13.68 -8.40 16.05
C GLY A 139 -12.25 -8.66 16.50
N LEU A 140 -11.27 -7.96 15.94
CA LEU A 140 -9.93 -7.85 16.52
C LEU A 140 -9.92 -6.76 17.61
N ASN A 141 -9.11 -6.97 18.65
CA ASN A 141 -8.94 -6.00 19.72
C ASN A 141 -7.79 -5.06 19.33
N ASP A 142 -8.13 -3.95 18.69
CA ASP A 142 -7.23 -2.84 18.44
C ASP A 142 -7.40 -1.72 19.47
N LEU A 143 -6.59 -0.67 19.34
CA LEU A 143 -6.65 0.47 20.23
C LEU A 143 -8.01 1.21 20.18
N THR A 144 -8.59 1.36 19.00
CA THR A 144 -9.90 2.01 18.82
C THR A 144 -11.00 1.22 19.49
N ARG A 145 -10.99 -0.10 19.32
CA ARG A 145 -11.96 -0.98 20.00
C ARG A 145 -11.78 -0.95 21.53
N GLY A 146 -10.54 -0.86 22.01
CA GLY A 146 -10.27 -0.65 23.44
C GLY A 146 -10.92 0.63 23.96
N GLY A 147 -10.79 1.72 23.23
CA GLY A 147 -11.46 2.99 23.52
C GLY A 147 -12.99 2.88 23.52
N ASP A 148 -13.56 2.15 22.54
CA ASP A 148 -15.00 1.89 22.44
C ASP A 148 -15.54 1.06 23.64
N ILE A 149 -14.79 0.08 24.09
CA ILE A 149 -15.15 -0.73 25.29
C ILE A 149 -15.18 0.18 26.52
N ILE A 150 -14.15 1.00 26.74
CA ILE A 150 -14.11 1.95 27.86
C ILE A 150 -15.30 2.91 27.79
N ARG A 151 -15.56 3.50 26.61
CA ARG A 151 -16.70 4.37 26.36
C ARG A 151 -18.02 3.71 26.72
N SER A 152 -18.20 2.45 26.36
CA SER A 152 -19.45 1.71 26.64
C SER A 152 -19.66 1.41 28.13
N ILE A 153 -18.58 1.30 28.91
CA ILE A 153 -18.64 1.05 30.35
C ILE A 153 -18.83 2.34 31.12
N THR A 154 -18.12 3.39 30.72
CA THR A 154 -18.12 4.68 31.43
C THR A 154 -19.25 5.62 31.03
N TYR A 155 -19.91 5.36 29.89
CA TYR A 155 -20.89 6.23 29.23
C TYR A 155 -20.33 7.64 28.92
N ASP A 156 -19.00 7.80 28.95
CA ASP A 156 -18.30 9.02 28.59
C ASP A 156 -17.48 8.78 27.31
N PRO A 157 -17.83 9.41 26.16
CA PRO A 157 -17.09 9.25 24.93
C PRO A 157 -15.82 10.11 24.85
N MET A 158 -15.74 11.19 25.63
CA MET A 158 -14.72 12.22 25.43
C MET A 158 -13.32 11.71 25.79
N LEU A 159 -13.14 11.22 27.02
CA LEU A 159 -11.85 10.78 27.53
C LEU A 159 -11.26 9.60 26.72
N PRO A 160 -12.00 8.49 26.47
CA PRO A 160 -11.44 7.35 25.72
C PRO A 160 -11.09 7.70 24.28
N LEU A 161 -11.93 8.46 23.58
CA LEU A 161 -11.69 8.81 22.16
C LEU A 161 -10.54 9.80 21.99
N ILE A 162 -10.42 10.80 22.90
CA ILE A 162 -9.25 11.70 22.89
C ILE A 162 -7.97 10.92 23.23
N GLY A 163 -8.01 10.00 24.20
CA GLY A 163 -6.88 9.14 24.52
C GLY A 163 -6.41 8.31 23.34
N VAL A 164 -7.35 7.67 22.61
CA VAL A 164 -7.06 6.93 21.37
C VAL A 164 -6.44 7.85 20.30
N ALA A 165 -7.00 9.04 20.12
CA ALA A 165 -6.49 10.01 19.14
C ALA A 165 -5.06 10.46 19.45
N ILE A 166 -4.74 10.71 20.72
CA ILE A 166 -3.40 11.11 21.17
C ILE A 166 -2.39 9.98 20.94
N ILE A 167 -2.78 8.72 21.16
CA ILE A 167 -1.87 7.58 20.94
C ILE A 167 -1.58 7.36 19.45
N TYR A 168 -2.55 7.66 18.56
CA TYR A 168 -2.34 7.58 17.11
C TYR A 168 -1.61 8.79 16.51
N LEU A 169 -1.47 9.89 17.25
CA LEU A 169 -0.78 11.10 16.78
C LEU A 169 0.73 10.90 16.69
#